data_f8b9693e330aff01456be4e01dda8ccf
#
_entry.id   f8b9693e330aff01456be4e01dda8ccf
#
_cell.length_a   1.000
_cell.length_b   1.000
_cell.length_c   1.000
_cell.angle_alpha   90.00
_cell.angle_beta   90.00
_cell.angle_gamma   90.00
#
_symmetry.space_group_name_H-M   'P 1'
#
loop_
_entity.id
_entity.type
_entity.pdbx_description
1 polymer ?
#
loop_
_entity_poly.entity_id
_entity_poly.type
_entity_poly.pdbx_seq_one_letter_code
_entity_poly.pdbx_strand_id
1 'polypeptide(L)'
;MNKQSRYMLRQNLSYYKNRIKYGITKLHSTVSDNYIVFESYGGKKATDSVRAIYDELQKDEKFRSFYFVWAFTDPAAHFDLLENHHTILVKKGTSAYRRYYASARYWINNITVADYLKP
;
A
#
# COMPACT_ATOMS: atom_id res chain seq x y z
N MET A 1 17.33 -14.09 29.04
CA MET A 1 17.28 -13.23 27.85
C MET A 1 17.06 -11.79 28.28
N ASN A 2 17.89 -10.86 27.83
CA ASN A 2 17.74 -9.45 28.21
C ASN A 2 16.63 -8.77 27.41
N LYS A 3 16.31 -7.55 27.78
CA LYS A 3 15.20 -6.80 27.19
C LYS A 3 15.42 -6.55 25.68
N GLN A 4 16.65 -6.24 25.29
CA GLN A 4 17.01 -5.98 23.91
C GLN A 4 16.86 -7.22 23.02
N SER A 5 17.28 -8.39 23.53
CA SER A 5 17.14 -9.65 22.80
C SER A 5 15.69 -10.03 22.58
N ARG A 6 14.83 -9.78 23.56
CA ARG A 6 13.38 -10.01 23.42
C ARG A 6 12.76 -9.10 22.36
N TYR A 7 13.18 -7.84 22.32
CA TYR A 7 12.69 -6.89 21.33
C TYR A 7 13.07 -7.34 19.92
N MET A 8 14.33 -7.71 19.71
CA MET A 8 14.81 -8.17 18.39
C MET A 8 14.09 -9.45 17.95
N LEU A 9 13.83 -10.38 18.88
CA LEU A 9 13.09 -11.60 18.56
C LEU A 9 11.66 -11.29 18.10
N ARG A 10 10.97 -10.37 18.78
CA ARG A 10 9.63 -9.95 18.38
C ARG A 10 9.63 -9.31 16.99
N GLN A 11 10.61 -8.48 16.68
CA GLN A 11 10.74 -7.84 15.36
C GLN A 11 10.90 -8.89 14.26
N ASN A 12 11.77 -9.87 14.48
CA ASN A 12 12.00 -10.95 13.53
C ASN A 12 10.74 -11.79 13.31
N LEU A 13 10.03 -12.14 14.38
CA LEU A 13 8.80 -12.91 14.29
C LEU A 13 7.72 -12.15 13.56
N SER A 14 7.58 -10.85 13.80
CA SER A 14 6.62 -10.00 13.12
C SER A 14 6.92 -9.93 11.62
N TYR A 15 8.20 -9.77 11.25
CA TYR A 15 8.62 -9.74 9.86
C TYR A 15 8.26 -11.04 9.13
N TYR A 16 8.61 -12.19 9.70
CA TYR A 16 8.32 -13.49 9.08
C TYR A 16 6.83 -13.75 8.98
N LYS A 17 6.07 -13.40 10.02
CA LYS A 17 4.61 -13.55 10.01
C LYS A 17 3.98 -12.75 8.89
N ASN A 18 4.39 -11.49 8.70
CA ASN A 18 3.88 -10.64 7.64
C ASN A 18 4.27 -11.16 6.27
N ARG A 19 5.49 -11.64 6.11
CA ARG A 19 5.95 -12.21 4.84
C ARG A 19 5.17 -13.46 4.46
N ILE A 20 4.89 -14.33 5.42
CA ILE A 20 4.08 -15.53 5.18
C ILE A 20 2.66 -15.14 4.76
N LYS A 21 2.05 -14.19 5.47
CA LYS A 21 0.71 -13.69 5.14
C LYS A 21 0.65 -13.11 3.74
N TYR A 22 1.65 -12.31 3.38
CA TYR A 22 1.71 -11.72 2.04
C TYR A 22 1.91 -12.79 0.96
N GLY A 23 2.76 -13.77 1.22
CA GLY A 23 2.98 -14.91 0.31
C GLY A 23 1.72 -15.69 0.04
N ILE A 24 0.93 -15.97 1.08
CA ILE A 24 -0.37 -16.63 0.94
C ILE A 24 -1.32 -15.76 0.13
N THR A 25 -1.35 -14.46 0.38
CA THR A 25 -2.18 -13.52 -0.37
C THR A 25 -1.82 -13.53 -1.84
N LYS A 26 -0.53 -13.52 -2.17
CA LYS A 26 -0.05 -13.57 -3.57
C LYS A 26 -0.48 -14.83 -4.29
N LEU A 27 -0.48 -15.98 -3.60
CA LEU A 27 -0.88 -17.25 -4.21
C LEU A 27 -2.35 -17.24 -4.62
N HIS A 28 -3.19 -16.50 -3.92
CA HIS A 28 -4.63 -16.43 -4.19
C HIS A 28 -5.05 -15.16 -4.92
N SER A 29 -4.09 -14.31 -5.29
CA SER A 29 -4.37 -13.04 -5.98
C SER A 29 -3.78 -13.06 -7.36
N THR A 30 -4.50 -12.50 -8.33
CA THR A 30 -3.99 -12.26 -9.67
C THR A 30 -3.71 -10.77 -9.83
N VAL A 31 -2.68 -10.45 -10.62
CA VAL A 31 -2.39 -9.04 -10.95
C VAL A 31 -3.58 -8.48 -11.73
N SER A 32 -4.07 -7.33 -11.29
CA SER A 32 -5.14 -6.62 -11.97
C SER A 32 -4.57 -5.42 -12.71
N ASP A 33 -4.92 -5.30 -13.99
CA ASP A 33 -4.52 -4.15 -14.79
C ASP A 33 -5.20 -2.86 -14.33
N ASN A 34 -6.19 -2.97 -13.43
CA ASN A 34 -7.03 -1.85 -13.02
C ASN A 34 -6.62 -1.18 -11.71
N TYR A 35 -5.63 -1.72 -10.98
CA TYR A 35 -5.26 -1.17 -9.68
C TYR A 35 -3.86 -0.55 -9.68
N ILE A 36 -3.77 0.64 -9.09
CA ILE A 36 -2.50 1.32 -8.81
C ILE A 36 -2.49 1.65 -7.32
N VAL A 37 -1.44 1.24 -6.61
CA VAL A 37 -1.31 1.56 -5.18
C VAL A 37 -0.37 2.75 -5.00
N PHE A 38 -0.81 3.72 -4.21
CA PHE A 38 -0.05 4.91 -3.84
C PHE A 38 0.25 4.89 -2.34
N GLU A 39 1.48 5.14 -1.99
CA GLU A 39 1.88 5.26 -0.58
C GLU A 39 2.98 6.29 -0.48
N SER A 40 2.75 7.33 0.32
CA SER A 40 3.68 8.44 0.49
C SER A 40 4.12 8.50 1.95
N TYR A 41 5.43 8.58 2.18
CA TYR A 41 6.03 8.64 3.52
C TYR A 41 5.53 7.54 4.44
N GLY A 42 5.52 6.29 3.94
CA GLY A 42 5.12 5.14 4.74
C GLY A 42 3.64 5.16 5.15
N GLY A 43 2.80 5.83 4.38
CA GLY A 43 1.37 5.91 4.65
C GLY A 43 0.95 7.08 5.53
N LYS A 44 1.86 8.01 5.81
CA LYS A 44 1.56 9.16 6.71
C LYS A 44 0.91 10.32 5.98
N LYS A 45 1.21 10.52 4.71
CA LYS A 45 0.79 11.71 3.95
C LYS A 45 0.36 11.35 2.54
N ALA A 46 -0.36 12.27 1.89
CA ALA A 46 -0.67 12.21 0.46
C ALA A 46 -0.03 13.43 -0.21
N THR A 47 1.30 13.45 -0.28
CA THR A 47 2.06 14.63 -0.73
C THR A 47 3.18 14.26 -1.68
N ASP A 48 3.97 15.26 -2.09
CA ASP A 48 5.16 15.12 -2.93
C ASP A 48 4.90 14.55 -4.31
N SER A 49 5.91 13.91 -4.88
CA SER A 49 5.85 13.34 -6.22
C SER A 49 4.76 12.27 -6.36
N VAL A 50 4.49 11.52 -5.30
CA VAL A 50 3.41 10.52 -5.31
C VAL A 50 2.06 11.19 -5.53
N ARG A 51 1.79 12.28 -4.82
CA ARG A 51 0.54 13.04 -4.98
C ARG A 51 0.47 13.67 -6.36
N ALA A 52 1.58 14.22 -6.87
CA ALA A 52 1.62 14.83 -8.18
C ALA A 52 1.30 13.82 -9.28
N ILE A 53 1.84 12.62 -9.19
CA ILE A 53 1.54 11.54 -10.14
C ILE A 53 0.06 11.17 -10.08
N TYR A 54 -0.48 10.99 -8.88
CA TYR A 54 -1.90 10.69 -8.69
C TYR A 54 -2.79 11.75 -9.33
N ASP A 55 -2.50 13.03 -9.10
CA ASP A 55 -3.29 14.13 -9.65
C ASP A 55 -3.25 14.13 -11.18
N GLU A 56 -2.10 13.86 -11.79
CA GLU A 56 -1.97 13.77 -13.24
C GLU A 56 -2.74 12.57 -13.82
N LEU A 57 -2.65 11.41 -13.17
CA LEU A 57 -3.36 10.21 -13.62
C LEU A 57 -4.87 10.37 -13.50
N GLN A 58 -5.34 11.14 -12.53
CA GLN A 58 -6.76 11.44 -12.37
C GLN A 58 -7.32 12.20 -13.59
N LYS A 59 -6.49 12.98 -14.27
CA LYS A 59 -6.87 13.78 -15.45
C LYS A 59 -6.70 13.02 -16.76
N ASP A 60 -5.98 11.90 -16.75
CA ASP A 60 -5.62 11.17 -17.96
C ASP A 60 -6.73 10.15 -18.32
N GLU A 61 -7.32 10.32 -19.49
CA GLU A 61 -8.40 9.42 -19.92
C GLU A 61 -7.96 7.97 -20.05
N LYS A 62 -6.68 7.70 -20.30
CA LYS A 62 -6.14 6.36 -20.40
C LYS A 62 -6.28 5.58 -19.08
N PHE A 63 -6.40 6.29 -17.97
CA PHE A 63 -6.50 5.71 -16.63
C PHE A 63 -7.90 5.83 -16.02
N ARG A 64 -8.92 6.19 -16.81
CA ARG A 64 -10.28 6.37 -16.30
C ARG A 64 -10.89 5.09 -15.73
N SER A 65 -10.50 3.95 -16.24
CA SER A 65 -11.00 2.66 -15.74
C SER A 65 -10.19 2.13 -14.56
N PHE A 66 -9.11 2.78 -14.20
CA PHE A 66 -8.26 2.34 -13.10
C PHE A 66 -8.85 2.74 -11.75
N TYR A 67 -8.50 1.95 -10.73
CA TYR A 67 -8.79 2.25 -9.34
C TYR A 67 -7.50 2.70 -8.66
N PHE A 68 -7.59 3.80 -7.93
CA PHE A 68 -6.46 4.45 -7.28
C PHE A 68 -6.53 4.14 -5.79
N VAL A 69 -5.63 3.29 -5.30
CA VAL A 69 -5.65 2.81 -3.92
C VAL A 69 -4.57 3.56 -3.14
N TRP A 70 -4.99 4.38 -2.19
CA TRP A 70 -4.08 5.06 -1.28
C TRP A 70 -3.97 4.29 0.02
N ALA A 71 -2.72 3.96 0.40
CA ALA A 71 -2.43 3.28 1.66
C ALA A 71 -2.01 4.31 2.71
N PHE A 72 -2.71 4.32 3.84
CA PHE A 72 -2.45 5.27 4.93
C PHE A 72 -2.39 4.55 6.28
N THR A 73 -1.57 5.10 7.18
CA THR A 73 -1.57 4.69 8.58
C THR A 73 -2.92 5.03 9.23
N ASP A 74 -3.49 6.19 8.88
CA ASP A 74 -4.79 6.65 9.35
C ASP A 74 -5.66 7.13 8.18
N PRO A 75 -6.40 6.23 7.53
CA PRO A 75 -7.25 6.62 6.40
C PRO A 75 -8.27 7.69 6.73
N ALA A 76 -8.77 7.74 7.98
CA ALA A 76 -9.78 8.72 8.37
C ALA A 76 -9.28 10.17 8.22
N ALA A 77 -7.99 10.39 8.33
CA ALA A 77 -7.40 11.73 8.16
C ALA A 77 -7.38 12.18 6.70
N HIS A 78 -7.75 11.30 5.75
CA HIS A 78 -7.63 11.56 4.31
C HIS A 78 -8.93 11.26 3.56
N PHE A 79 -10.07 11.32 4.24
CA PHE A 79 -11.37 11.02 3.62
C PHE A 79 -11.73 11.96 2.46
N ASP A 80 -11.15 13.16 2.42
CA ASP A 80 -11.34 14.11 1.33
C ASP A 80 -10.94 13.52 -0.04
N LEU A 81 -9.98 12.59 -0.07
CA LEU A 81 -9.56 11.94 -1.31
C LEU A 81 -10.67 11.09 -1.94
N LEU A 82 -11.64 10.63 -1.15
CA LEU A 82 -12.74 9.81 -1.65
C LEU A 82 -13.65 10.57 -2.62
N GLU A 83 -13.58 11.89 -2.67
CA GLU A 83 -14.31 12.71 -3.64
C GLU A 83 -13.77 12.53 -5.04
N ASN A 84 -12.54 12.05 -5.19
CA ASN A 84 -11.89 11.88 -6.47
C ASN A 84 -12.31 10.56 -7.14
N HIS A 85 -12.15 10.53 -8.46
CA HIS A 85 -12.57 9.39 -9.28
C HIS A 85 -11.87 8.10 -8.87
N HIS A 86 -12.66 7.03 -8.66
CA HIS A 86 -12.19 5.66 -8.38
C HIS A 86 -11.11 5.57 -7.29
N THR A 87 -11.20 6.41 -6.27
CA THR A 87 -10.21 6.42 -5.19
C THR A 87 -10.69 5.55 -4.03
N ILE A 88 -9.79 4.68 -3.59
CA ILE A 88 -10.01 3.74 -2.48
C ILE A 88 -8.95 4.04 -1.43
N LEU A 89 -9.34 4.08 -0.17
CA LEU A 89 -8.41 4.23 0.94
C LEU A 89 -8.28 2.89 1.68
N VAL A 90 -7.06 2.54 2.04
CA VAL A 90 -6.81 1.30 2.77
C VAL A 90 -5.84 1.57 3.93
N LYS A 91 -6.08 0.90 5.05
CA LYS A 91 -5.22 1.06 6.23
C LYS A 91 -4.00 0.15 6.09
N LYS A 92 -2.82 0.74 6.29
CA LYS A 92 -1.54 0.03 6.24
C LYS A 92 -1.53 -1.12 7.23
N GLY A 93 -1.00 -2.27 6.80
CA GLY A 93 -0.86 -3.46 7.64
C GLY A 93 -2.09 -4.37 7.73
N THR A 94 -3.19 -4.01 7.07
CA THR A 94 -4.41 -4.85 7.05
C THR A 94 -4.35 -5.89 5.94
N SER A 95 -5.29 -6.85 5.96
CA SER A 95 -5.46 -7.82 4.87
C SER A 95 -5.73 -7.13 3.54
N ALA A 96 -6.55 -6.10 3.54
CA ALA A 96 -6.87 -5.34 2.34
C ALA A 96 -5.61 -4.69 1.76
N TYR A 97 -4.77 -4.10 2.60
CA TYR A 97 -3.50 -3.50 2.20
C TYR A 97 -2.62 -4.52 1.46
N ARG A 98 -2.44 -5.71 2.06
CA ARG A 98 -1.64 -6.77 1.44
C ARG A 98 -2.24 -7.25 0.13
N ARG A 99 -3.55 -7.38 0.09
CA ARG A 99 -4.27 -7.85 -1.10
C ARG A 99 -4.15 -6.87 -2.26
N TYR A 100 -4.29 -5.57 -1.99
CA TYR A 100 -4.11 -4.56 -3.03
C TYR A 100 -2.68 -4.52 -3.55
N TYR A 101 -1.67 -4.58 -2.68
CA TYR A 101 -0.29 -4.64 -3.13
C TYR A 101 0.00 -5.89 -3.97
N ALA A 102 -0.60 -7.03 -3.61
CA ALA A 102 -0.39 -8.28 -4.34
C ALA A 102 -1.05 -8.26 -5.72
N SER A 103 -2.19 -7.59 -5.87
CA SER A 103 -2.98 -7.59 -7.10
C SER A 103 -2.77 -6.37 -7.98
N ALA A 104 -2.20 -5.29 -7.47
CA ALA A 104 -2.03 -4.06 -8.22
C ALA A 104 -0.98 -4.21 -9.32
N ARG A 105 -1.23 -3.56 -10.47
CA ARG A 105 -0.29 -3.53 -11.58
C ARG A 105 0.90 -2.64 -11.29
N TYR A 106 0.68 -1.49 -10.63
CA TYR A 106 1.73 -0.51 -10.33
C TYR A 106 1.72 -0.13 -8.87
N TRP A 107 2.91 0.06 -8.32
CA TRP A 107 3.13 0.60 -6.99
C TRP A 107 3.87 1.91 -7.13
N ILE A 108 3.29 2.99 -6.61
CA ILE A 108 3.90 4.32 -6.67
C ILE A 108 4.10 4.82 -5.25
N ASN A 109 5.37 4.94 -4.85
CA ASN A 109 5.72 5.42 -3.53
C ASN A 109 7.05 6.16 -3.58
N ASN A 110 7.29 7.02 -2.60
CA ASN A 110 8.49 7.86 -2.55
C ASN A 110 9.53 7.39 -1.54
N ILE A 111 9.24 6.32 -0.81
CA ILE A 111 10.21 5.64 0.04
C ILE A 111 10.05 4.14 -0.16
N THR A 112 11.05 3.38 0.31
CA THR A 112 11.06 1.93 0.16
C THR A 112 9.83 1.31 0.84
N VAL A 113 9.11 0.45 0.11
CA VAL A 113 8.03 -0.34 0.70
C VAL A 113 8.59 -1.34 1.70
N ALA A 114 7.73 -1.83 2.60
CA ALA A 114 8.12 -2.85 3.56
C ALA A 114 8.70 -4.08 2.82
N ASP A 115 9.77 -4.66 3.36
CA ASP A 115 10.49 -5.74 2.69
C ASP A 115 9.60 -6.94 2.37
N TYR A 116 8.63 -7.26 3.24
CA TYR A 116 7.75 -8.40 3.01
C TYR A 116 6.80 -8.20 1.83
N LEU A 117 6.65 -6.97 1.32
CA LEU A 117 5.82 -6.67 0.15
C LEU A 117 6.59 -6.78 -1.17
N LYS A 118 7.91 -6.77 -1.13
CA LYS A 118 8.72 -6.84 -2.36
C LYS A 118 8.57 -8.20 -3.03
N PRO A 119 8.54 -8.21 -4.37
CA PRO A 119 8.48 -9.47 -5.12
C PRO A 119 9.65 -10.39 -4.83
#